data_1574768c85ddfd310348255988adfa84
#
_entry.id   1574768c85ddfd310348255988adfa84
#
_cell.length_a   1.000
_cell.length_b   1.000
_cell.length_c   1.000
_cell.angle_alpha   90.00
_cell.angle_beta   90.00
_cell.angle_gamma   90.00
#
_symmetry.space_group_name_H-M   'P 1'
#
loop_
_entity.id
_entity.type
_entity.pdbx_description
1 polymer ?
#
loop_
_entity_poly.entity_id
_entity_poly.type
_entity_poly.pdbx_seq_one_letter_code
_entity_poly.pdbx_strand_id
1 'polypeptide(L)'
;KGILTAEDVWCQGFSEPDHGSDLGNVQTRAVRDGDHYVINGQKIWTTMGNFAKYMILLARTNPDAPRKYDGLSFFLSPMQAPGIETRPIRKITGEFGFTETFFTDARIPADSLMGEEGQGWKIAMQTLQYERGAEAGAAGGQAMVRVTVDDMIAQLAGVQRDGAPVLQDPVVRDQLVQAIMEEKAIVLGDRRAHIVALTTDYPGSLFFFNDSATTE
;
A
#
# COMPACT_ATOMS: atom_id res chain seq x y z
N LYS A 1 4.32 -12.81 18.00
CA LYS A 1 3.38 -13.96 18.08
C LYS A 1 1.98 -13.52 17.66
N GLY A 2 1.42 -12.43 18.20
CA GLY A 2 0.05 -11.96 17.95
C GLY A 2 -0.27 -11.65 16.48
N ILE A 3 0.70 -11.19 15.69
CA ILE A 3 0.52 -10.98 14.24
C ILE A 3 0.25 -12.33 13.54
N LEU A 4 1.04 -13.36 13.85
CA LEU A 4 0.90 -14.69 13.21
C LEU A 4 -0.37 -15.43 13.63
N THR A 5 -0.91 -15.11 14.80
CA THR A 5 -2.18 -15.69 15.30
C THR A 5 -3.40 -14.83 14.96
N ALA A 6 -3.19 -13.70 14.28
CA ALA A 6 -4.22 -12.68 13.99
C ALA A 6 -4.91 -12.09 15.25
N GLU A 7 -4.28 -12.23 16.42
CA GLU A 7 -4.73 -11.59 17.67
C GLU A 7 -4.43 -10.08 17.68
N ASP A 8 -3.35 -9.67 16.99
CA ASP A 8 -2.96 -8.28 16.85
C ASP A 8 -3.29 -7.78 15.44
N VAL A 9 -4.41 -7.07 15.31
CA VAL A 9 -4.81 -6.41 14.07
C VAL A 9 -4.02 -5.11 13.93
N TRP A 10 -3.44 -4.90 12.76
CA TRP A 10 -2.66 -3.72 12.40
C TRP A 10 -3.37 -2.93 11.31
N CYS A 11 -3.23 -1.62 11.35
CA CYS A 11 -3.69 -0.71 10.29
C CYS A 11 -2.56 0.21 9.83
N GLN A 12 -2.79 0.91 8.72
CA GLN A 12 -1.81 1.81 8.11
C GLN A 12 -2.31 3.25 8.18
N GLY A 13 -1.53 4.12 8.84
CA GLY A 13 -1.80 5.54 8.99
C GLY A 13 -0.83 6.36 8.12
N PHE A 14 -1.05 6.38 6.80
CA PHE A 14 -0.23 7.11 5.85
C PHE A 14 -0.95 8.32 5.29
N SER A 15 -2.03 8.10 4.54
CA SER A 15 -2.77 9.16 3.87
C SER A 15 -3.41 10.16 4.83
N GLU A 16 -3.41 11.43 4.44
CA GLU A 16 -4.11 12.55 5.09
C GLU A 16 -5.14 13.15 4.14
N PRO A 17 -6.11 13.94 4.62
CA PRO A 17 -7.13 14.54 3.75
C PRO A 17 -6.55 15.26 2.52
N ASP A 18 -5.45 16.00 2.70
CA ASP A 18 -4.81 16.77 1.65
C ASP A 18 -3.59 16.06 1.02
N HIS A 19 -3.14 14.94 1.58
CA HIS A 19 -1.89 14.27 1.21
C HIS A 19 -2.07 12.74 1.09
N GLY A 20 -2.61 12.29 -0.05
CA GLY A 20 -2.69 10.88 -0.43
C GLY A 20 -1.49 10.51 -1.32
N SER A 21 -1.56 10.85 -2.61
CA SER A 21 -0.48 10.58 -3.58
C SER A 21 0.81 11.34 -3.24
N ASP A 22 0.71 12.57 -2.71
CA ASP A 22 1.86 13.33 -2.20
C ASP A 22 2.16 12.99 -0.74
N LEU A 23 2.41 11.73 -0.46
CA LEU A 23 2.68 11.20 0.87
C LEU A 23 3.89 11.87 1.56
N GLY A 24 4.85 12.37 0.79
CA GLY A 24 6.00 13.11 1.34
C GLY A 24 5.64 14.42 2.05
N ASN A 25 4.45 14.95 1.81
CA ASN A 25 3.96 16.20 2.39
C ASN A 25 3.01 16.03 3.58
N VAL A 26 2.86 14.82 4.13
CA VAL A 26 2.02 14.61 5.33
C VAL A 26 2.39 15.57 6.45
N GLN A 27 1.37 16.06 7.15
CA GLN A 27 1.47 17.12 8.16
C GLN A 27 1.24 16.64 9.59
N THR A 28 0.74 15.41 9.79
CA THR A 28 0.63 14.85 11.15
C THR A 28 1.99 14.98 11.85
N ARG A 29 2.02 15.74 12.96
CA ARG A 29 3.25 16.04 13.71
C ARG A 29 3.47 15.02 14.80
N ALA A 30 4.75 14.72 15.05
CA ALA A 30 5.21 13.96 16.18
C ALA A 30 6.33 14.76 16.87
N VAL A 31 6.09 15.21 18.10
CA VAL A 31 7.04 15.99 18.87
C VAL A 31 7.50 15.16 20.06
N ARG A 32 8.81 15.00 20.23
CA ARG A 32 9.35 14.25 21.36
C ARG A 32 9.16 15.02 22.66
N ASP A 33 8.63 14.37 23.67
CA ASP A 33 8.41 14.87 25.03
C ASP A 33 8.88 13.81 26.03
N GLY A 34 10.16 13.85 26.38
CA GLY A 34 10.80 12.89 27.27
C GLY A 34 10.78 11.47 26.72
N ASP A 35 10.07 10.59 27.38
CA ASP A 35 9.90 9.16 27.04
C ASP A 35 8.68 8.89 26.14
N HIS A 36 8.06 9.94 25.59
CA HIS A 36 6.91 9.86 24.69
C HIS A 36 7.10 10.72 23.44
N TYR A 37 6.26 10.47 22.43
CA TYR A 37 5.94 11.41 21.36
C TYR A 37 4.52 11.90 21.51
N VAL A 38 4.32 13.20 21.35
CA VAL A 38 3.00 13.84 21.28
C VAL A 38 2.63 13.99 19.81
N ILE A 39 1.55 13.32 19.43
CA ILE A 39 1.08 13.26 18.04
C ILE A 39 -0.13 14.17 17.87
N ASN A 40 -0.11 15.01 16.84
CA ASN A 40 -1.22 15.86 16.44
C ASN A 40 -1.42 15.81 14.93
N GLY A 41 -2.66 15.58 14.48
CA GLY A 41 -3.01 15.52 13.07
C GLY A 41 -4.17 14.57 12.77
N GLN A 42 -4.30 14.20 11.50
CA GLN A 42 -5.37 13.34 11.03
C GLN A 42 -4.86 12.39 9.95
N LYS A 43 -5.27 11.13 10.03
CA LYS A 43 -5.12 10.14 8.97
C LYS A 43 -6.48 9.76 8.43
N ILE A 44 -6.53 9.40 7.15
CA ILE A 44 -7.77 9.01 6.45
C ILE A 44 -7.54 7.76 5.61
N TRP A 45 -8.61 7.11 5.25
CA TRP A 45 -8.63 5.87 4.46
C TRP A 45 -7.93 4.71 5.15
N THR A 46 -7.88 4.75 6.49
CA THR A 46 -7.26 3.70 7.30
C THR A 46 -8.15 2.46 7.32
N THR A 47 -7.73 1.42 6.60
CA THR A 47 -8.44 0.14 6.57
C THR A 47 -8.45 -0.49 7.96
N MET A 48 -9.64 -0.87 8.44
CA MET A 48 -9.85 -1.52 9.75
C MET A 48 -9.34 -0.72 10.96
N GLY A 49 -9.12 0.59 10.85
CA GLY A 49 -8.57 1.40 11.92
C GLY A 49 -9.38 1.38 13.23
N ASN A 50 -10.70 1.15 13.15
CA ASN A 50 -11.59 1.01 14.31
C ASN A 50 -11.44 -0.33 15.05
N PHE A 51 -10.79 -1.32 14.47
CA PHE A 51 -10.54 -2.64 15.07
C PHE A 51 -9.06 -2.88 15.37
N ALA A 52 -8.19 -2.05 14.80
CA ALA A 52 -6.75 -2.22 14.91
C ALA A 52 -6.27 -1.98 16.33
N LYS A 53 -5.36 -2.81 16.79
CA LYS A 53 -4.63 -2.67 18.05
C LYS A 53 -3.42 -1.76 17.90
N TYR A 54 -2.80 -1.80 16.71
CA TYR A 54 -1.62 -1.02 16.37
C TYR A 54 -1.77 -0.38 14.99
N MET A 55 -1.06 0.73 14.80
CA MET A 55 -0.95 1.43 13.52
C MET A 55 0.51 1.58 13.14
N ILE A 56 0.86 1.27 11.89
CA ILE A 56 2.08 1.79 11.29
C ILE A 56 1.81 3.23 10.86
N LEU A 57 2.41 4.18 11.57
CA LEU A 57 2.14 5.60 11.43
C LEU A 57 3.32 6.33 10.82
N LEU A 58 3.09 7.07 9.73
CA LEU A 58 4.04 8.02 9.17
C LEU A 58 3.69 9.43 9.67
N ALA A 59 4.63 10.08 10.37
CA ALA A 59 4.42 11.41 10.92
C ALA A 59 5.68 12.28 10.77
N ARG A 60 5.51 13.59 10.86
CA ARG A 60 6.56 14.59 10.73
C ARG A 60 7.17 14.94 12.08
N THR A 61 8.44 14.58 12.27
CA THR A 61 9.21 14.96 13.47
C THR A 61 10.02 16.25 13.27
N ASN A 62 10.47 16.51 12.04
CA ASN A 62 11.22 17.72 11.71
C ASN A 62 10.56 18.48 10.54
N PRO A 63 9.81 19.57 10.81
CA PRO A 63 9.19 20.38 9.76
C PRO A 63 10.20 21.20 8.96
N ASP A 64 11.39 21.48 9.52
CA ASP A 64 12.42 22.34 8.93
C ASP A 64 13.52 21.53 8.20
N ALA A 65 13.28 20.25 7.94
CA ALA A 65 14.21 19.40 7.22
C ALA A 65 14.46 19.92 5.80
N PRO A 66 15.71 19.86 5.28
CA PRO A 66 16.06 20.40 3.95
C PRO A 66 15.25 19.81 2.81
N ARG A 67 14.89 18.54 2.91
CA ARG A 67 13.98 17.86 1.98
C ARG A 67 12.75 17.39 2.73
N LYS A 68 11.58 17.47 2.13
CA LYS A 68 10.30 17.06 2.73
C LYS A 68 10.31 15.63 3.30
N TYR A 69 11.10 14.75 2.71
CA TYR A 69 11.23 13.35 3.10
C TYR A 69 12.07 13.13 4.38
N ASP A 70 13.08 13.98 4.58
CA ASP A 70 14.02 13.84 5.70
C ASP A 70 13.40 14.21 7.06
N GLY A 71 12.27 14.91 7.05
CA GLY A 71 11.53 15.26 8.25
C GLY A 71 10.53 14.22 8.73
N LEU A 72 10.44 13.07 8.05
CA LEU A 72 9.44 12.05 8.33
C LEU A 72 10.02 10.91 9.18
N SER A 73 9.25 10.46 10.15
CA SER A 73 9.56 9.34 11.03
C SER A 73 8.44 8.30 11.02
N PHE A 74 8.79 7.06 11.33
CA PHE A 74 7.88 5.92 11.27
C PHE A 74 7.65 5.36 12.67
N PHE A 75 6.39 5.15 13.05
CA PHE A 75 6.03 4.71 14.38
C PHE A 75 5.15 3.46 14.34
N LEU A 76 5.33 2.61 15.34
CA LEU A 76 4.43 1.50 15.66
C LEU A 76 3.49 1.95 16.78
N SER A 77 2.46 2.73 16.43
CA SER A 77 1.59 3.41 17.39
C SER A 77 0.53 2.47 17.96
N PRO A 78 0.36 2.37 19.28
CA PRO A 78 -0.81 1.73 19.87
C PRO A 78 -2.06 2.57 19.57
N MET A 79 -3.12 1.94 19.06
CA MET A 79 -4.38 2.62 18.70
C MET A 79 -5.26 2.98 19.90
N GLN A 80 -4.98 2.42 21.07
CA GLN A 80 -5.71 2.69 22.31
C GLN A 80 -5.06 3.79 23.17
N ALA A 81 -4.04 4.47 22.64
CA ALA A 81 -3.42 5.58 23.37
C ALA A 81 -4.42 6.74 23.56
N PRO A 82 -4.41 7.42 24.73
CA PRO A 82 -5.23 8.61 24.94
C PRO A 82 -4.95 9.67 23.87
N GLY A 83 -6.02 10.31 23.36
CA GLY A 83 -5.94 11.32 22.30
C GLY A 83 -6.04 10.75 20.88
N ILE A 84 -6.24 9.44 20.71
CA ILE A 84 -6.55 8.82 19.42
C ILE A 84 -8.04 8.53 19.34
N GLU A 85 -8.69 9.08 18.32
CA GLU A 85 -10.11 8.84 18.02
C GLU A 85 -10.23 8.33 16.59
N THR A 86 -11.05 7.30 16.38
CA THR A 86 -11.34 6.76 15.04
C THR A 86 -12.81 6.99 14.68
N ARG A 87 -13.08 7.40 13.46
CA ARG A 87 -14.43 7.58 12.90
C ARG A 87 -14.59 6.75 11.64
N PRO A 88 -15.50 5.77 11.63
CA PRO A 88 -15.75 4.94 10.45
C PRO A 88 -16.29 5.77 9.26
N ILE A 89 -15.77 5.51 8.07
CA ILE A 89 -16.23 6.11 6.82
C ILE A 89 -17.22 5.16 6.15
N ARG A 90 -18.43 5.66 5.87
CA ARG A 90 -19.43 4.89 5.15
C ARG A 90 -19.13 4.90 3.65
N LYS A 91 -18.92 3.71 3.08
CA LYS A 91 -18.73 3.51 1.64
C LYS A 91 -20.06 3.65 0.88
N ILE A 92 -19.99 3.83 -0.45
CA ILE A 92 -21.17 3.86 -1.33
C ILE A 92 -21.98 2.55 -1.26
N THR A 93 -21.33 1.43 -0.91
CA THR A 93 -21.98 0.12 -0.68
C THR A 93 -22.76 0.06 0.63
N GLY A 94 -22.66 1.07 1.49
CA GLY A 94 -23.26 1.13 2.82
C GLY A 94 -22.42 0.53 3.94
N GLU A 95 -21.33 -0.15 3.61
CA GLU A 95 -20.42 -0.77 4.59
C GLU A 95 -19.41 0.24 5.17
N PHE A 96 -18.81 -0.14 6.30
CA PHE A 96 -17.74 0.61 6.98
C PHE A 96 -16.44 -0.20 6.90
N GLY A 97 -15.54 0.18 6.00
CA GLY A 97 -14.27 -0.54 5.82
C GLY A 97 -13.05 0.34 6.04
N PHE A 98 -13.23 1.66 6.02
CA PHE A 98 -12.20 2.66 6.25
C PHE A 98 -12.54 3.54 7.44
N THR A 99 -11.52 4.17 8.02
CA THR A 99 -11.68 5.15 9.10
C THR A 99 -10.90 6.42 8.83
N GLU A 100 -11.37 7.51 9.40
CA GLU A 100 -10.56 8.66 9.77
C GLU A 100 -9.97 8.38 11.15
N THR A 101 -8.74 8.78 11.37
CA THR A 101 -8.05 8.67 12.66
C THR A 101 -7.53 10.04 13.05
N PHE A 102 -8.03 10.56 14.16
CA PHE A 102 -7.64 11.86 14.70
C PHE A 102 -6.67 11.67 15.85
N PHE A 103 -5.64 12.51 15.86
CA PHE A 103 -4.65 12.59 16.94
C PHE A 103 -4.73 13.98 17.56
N THR A 104 -5.10 14.04 18.83
CA THR A 104 -5.19 15.28 19.62
C THR A 104 -4.35 15.09 20.88
N ASP A 105 -3.15 15.66 20.86
CA ASP A 105 -2.15 15.47 21.90
C ASP A 105 -1.97 14.00 22.30
N ALA A 106 -2.05 13.11 21.31
CA ALA A 106 -1.95 11.67 21.53
C ALA A 106 -0.53 11.30 21.96
N ARG A 107 -0.41 10.67 23.11
CA ARG A 107 0.89 10.29 23.69
C ARG A 107 1.19 8.83 23.41
N ILE A 108 2.23 8.60 22.64
CA ILE A 108 2.73 7.25 22.36
C ILE A 108 4.14 7.07 22.93
N PRO A 109 4.53 5.88 23.40
CA PRO A 109 5.86 5.64 23.95
C PRO A 109 6.97 5.98 22.94
N ALA A 110 8.11 6.48 23.41
CA ALA A 110 9.23 6.83 22.54
C ALA A 110 9.85 5.62 21.83
N ASP A 111 9.75 4.44 22.40
CA ASP A 111 10.17 3.17 21.81
C ASP A 111 9.25 2.67 20.68
N SER A 112 8.12 3.35 20.46
CA SER A 112 7.29 3.16 19.27
C SER A 112 7.96 3.63 17.97
N LEU A 113 9.03 4.44 18.05
CA LEU A 113 9.79 4.87 16.87
C LEU A 113 10.51 3.67 16.24
N MET A 114 10.27 3.44 14.95
CA MET A 114 10.96 2.43 14.17
C MET A 114 12.14 3.06 13.42
N GLY A 115 13.34 2.59 13.71
CA GLY A 115 14.57 3.18 13.21
C GLY A 115 14.94 4.47 13.92
N GLU A 116 15.43 5.47 13.18
CA GLU A 116 15.80 6.79 13.70
C GLU A 116 14.84 7.87 13.20
N GLU A 117 14.80 9.02 13.88
CA GLU A 117 14.07 10.18 13.34
C GLU A 117 14.61 10.57 11.95
N GLY A 118 13.69 10.90 11.05
CA GLY A 118 14.05 11.25 9.66
C GLY A 118 14.16 10.04 8.71
N GLN A 119 14.15 8.80 9.20
CA GLN A 119 14.20 7.60 8.34
C GLN A 119 12.81 7.10 7.90
N GLY A 120 11.74 7.77 8.31
CA GLY A 120 10.37 7.32 8.07
C GLY A 120 10.02 7.13 6.61
N TRP A 121 10.52 8.01 5.73
CA TRP A 121 10.30 7.86 4.29
C TRP A 121 10.86 6.56 3.74
N LYS A 122 12.10 6.24 4.08
CA LYS A 122 12.75 5.00 3.63
C LYS A 122 11.98 3.77 4.06
N ILE A 123 11.53 3.75 5.31
CA ILE A 123 10.77 2.62 5.89
C ILE A 123 9.38 2.52 5.22
N ALA A 124 8.69 3.67 5.02
CA ALA A 124 7.41 3.70 4.33
C ALA A 124 7.52 3.17 2.90
N MET A 125 8.56 3.55 2.15
CA MET A 125 8.79 3.05 0.79
C MET A 125 9.02 1.54 0.77
N GLN A 126 9.78 1.00 1.73
CA GLN A 126 9.93 -0.45 1.85
C GLN A 126 8.59 -1.15 2.14
N THR A 127 7.79 -0.60 3.05
CA THR A 127 6.44 -1.13 3.35
C THR A 127 5.56 -1.16 2.10
N LEU A 128 5.53 -0.07 1.33
CA LEU A 128 4.75 0.02 0.09
C LEU A 128 5.28 -0.91 -1.01
N GLN A 129 6.59 -1.18 -1.03
CA GLN A 129 7.16 -2.19 -1.92
C GLN A 129 6.60 -3.58 -1.63
N TYR A 130 6.55 -3.98 -0.36
CA TYR A 130 5.96 -5.26 0.04
C TYR A 130 4.46 -5.32 -0.23
N GLU A 131 3.73 -4.22 -0.04
CA GLU A 131 2.30 -4.13 -0.31
C GLU A 131 1.98 -4.30 -1.81
N ARG A 132 2.75 -3.65 -2.70
CA ARG A 132 2.56 -3.69 -4.15
C ARG A 132 3.28 -4.85 -4.83
N GLY A 133 3.99 -5.61 -4.08
CA GLY A 133 5.12 -6.36 -4.27
C GLY A 133 5.24 -7.44 -5.27
N ALA A 134 6.36 -7.41 -5.82
CA ALA A 134 7.12 -8.51 -6.36
C ALA A 134 7.11 -9.78 -5.50
N GLU A 135 6.87 -9.66 -4.21
CA GLU A 135 6.77 -10.76 -3.25
C GLU A 135 5.35 -10.96 -2.67
N ALA A 136 4.39 -10.09 -2.97
CA ALA A 136 3.00 -10.27 -2.53
C ALA A 136 2.36 -11.55 -3.11
N GLY A 137 2.90 -12.10 -4.17
CA GLY A 137 2.60 -13.45 -4.64
C GLY A 137 3.07 -14.57 -3.71
N ALA A 138 4.01 -14.27 -2.78
CA ALA A 138 4.60 -15.27 -1.89
C ALA A 138 4.19 -15.11 -0.41
N ALA A 139 3.66 -13.96 0.03
CA ALA A 139 3.45 -13.64 1.45
C ALA A 139 2.01 -13.23 1.83
N GLY A 140 0.98 -13.77 1.15
CA GLY A 140 -0.34 -13.86 1.78
C GLY A 140 -1.21 -12.61 1.84
N GLY A 141 -1.22 -11.78 0.85
CA GLY A 141 -2.46 -11.12 0.42
C GLY A 141 -3.28 -12.19 -0.27
N GLN A 142 -4.61 -12.20 -0.16
CA GLN A 142 -5.47 -13.14 -0.86
C GLN A 142 -4.83 -13.47 -2.21
N ALA A 143 -4.48 -14.74 -2.42
CA ALA A 143 -4.11 -15.21 -3.73
C ALA A 143 -5.31 -14.90 -4.63
N MET A 144 -5.32 -13.72 -5.23
CA MET A 144 -6.19 -13.47 -6.36
C MET A 144 -5.79 -14.58 -7.32
N VAL A 145 -6.71 -15.50 -7.53
CA VAL A 145 -6.54 -16.52 -8.56
C VAL A 145 -6.21 -15.75 -9.82
N ARG A 146 -4.90 -15.67 -10.11
CA ARG A 146 -4.42 -14.96 -11.29
C ARG A 146 -4.78 -15.83 -12.46
N VAL A 147 -5.92 -15.56 -13.07
CA VAL A 147 -6.28 -16.22 -14.33
C VAL A 147 -5.29 -15.72 -15.37
N THR A 148 -4.41 -16.59 -15.83
CA THR A 148 -3.46 -16.30 -16.90
C THR A 148 -4.15 -16.41 -18.26
N VAL A 149 -3.54 -15.84 -19.29
CA VAL A 149 -4.07 -16.01 -20.67
C VAL A 149 -4.03 -17.49 -21.08
N ASP A 150 -3.06 -18.26 -20.60
CA ASP A 150 -3.00 -19.70 -20.83
C ASP A 150 -4.19 -20.45 -20.20
N ASP A 151 -4.63 -20.04 -18.99
CA ASP A 151 -5.84 -20.58 -18.35
C ASP A 151 -7.10 -20.25 -19.16
N MET A 152 -7.17 -19.02 -19.69
CA MET A 152 -8.27 -18.61 -20.58
C MET A 152 -8.31 -19.45 -21.86
N ILE A 153 -7.15 -19.67 -22.50
CA ILE A 153 -7.04 -20.52 -23.71
C ILE A 153 -7.48 -21.95 -23.37
N ALA A 154 -7.02 -22.50 -22.24
CA ALA A 154 -7.42 -23.84 -21.79
C ALA A 154 -8.95 -23.96 -21.58
N GLN A 155 -9.59 -22.96 -20.99
CA GLN A 155 -11.04 -22.91 -20.80
C GLN A 155 -11.79 -22.80 -22.14
N LEU A 156 -11.25 -22.06 -23.10
CA LEU A 156 -11.87 -21.87 -24.43
C LEU A 156 -11.65 -23.06 -25.38
N ALA A 157 -10.72 -23.95 -25.08
CA ALA A 157 -10.38 -25.09 -25.97
C ALA A 157 -11.56 -26.04 -26.27
N GLY A 158 -12.51 -26.15 -25.31
CA GLY A 158 -13.71 -26.96 -25.46
C GLY A 158 -14.96 -26.22 -25.97
N VAL A 159 -14.86 -24.89 -26.13
CA VAL A 159 -16.02 -24.05 -26.46
C VAL A 159 -16.25 -24.00 -27.94
N GLN A 160 -17.52 -24.23 -28.38
CA GLN A 160 -17.95 -24.07 -29.77
C GLN A 160 -18.91 -22.89 -29.89
N ARG A 161 -18.81 -22.20 -31.02
CA ARG A 161 -19.69 -21.10 -31.44
C ARG A 161 -20.11 -21.35 -32.88
N ASP A 162 -21.42 -21.41 -33.12
CA ASP A 162 -21.98 -21.66 -34.45
C ASP A 162 -21.44 -22.93 -35.14
N GLY A 163 -21.16 -23.99 -34.34
CA GLY A 163 -20.66 -25.28 -34.82
C GLY A 163 -19.15 -25.34 -35.09
N ALA A 164 -18.40 -24.29 -34.80
CA ALA A 164 -16.93 -24.24 -34.93
C ALA A 164 -16.25 -23.98 -33.58
N PRO A 165 -15.01 -24.49 -33.37
CA PRO A 165 -14.25 -24.18 -32.17
C PRO A 165 -14.01 -22.67 -32.05
N VAL A 166 -14.32 -22.08 -30.90
CA VAL A 166 -14.19 -20.63 -30.65
C VAL A 166 -12.76 -20.11 -30.84
N LEU A 167 -11.77 -20.94 -30.58
CA LEU A 167 -10.35 -20.60 -30.82
C LEU A 167 -9.98 -20.48 -32.31
N GLN A 168 -10.87 -20.87 -33.24
CA GLN A 168 -10.67 -20.65 -34.69
C GLN A 168 -11.28 -19.34 -35.16
N ASP A 169 -12.12 -18.69 -34.35
CA ASP A 169 -12.67 -17.37 -34.63
C ASP A 169 -11.54 -16.33 -34.70
N PRO A 170 -11.37 -15.61 -35.81
CA PRO A 170 -10.27 -14.63 -35.95
C PRO A 170 -10.36 -13.50 -34.98
N VAL A 171 -11.56 -13.07 -34.55
CA VAL A 171 -11.74 -12.01 -33.55
C VAL A 171 -11.28 -12.48 -32.16
N VAL A 172 -11.66 -13.68 -31.75
CA VAL A 172 -11.24 -14.28 -30.48
C VAL A 172 -9.73 -14.48 -30.47
N ARG A 173 -9.15 -14.93 -31.58
CA ARG A 173 -7.68 -15.08 -31.68
C ARG A 173 -6.96 -13.75 -31.55
N ASP A 174 -7.44 -12.70 -32.18
CA ASP A 174 -6.84 -11.37 -32.07
C ASP A 174 -6.90 -10.86 -30.64
N GLN A 175 -8.05 -10.98 -29.97
CA GLN A 175 -8.20 -10.61 -28.57
C GLN A 175 -7.26 -11.40 -27.64
N LEU A 176 -7.09 -12.70 -27.87
CA LEU A 176 -6.14 -13.51 -27.08
C LEU A 176 -4.69 -13.09 -27.33
N VAL A 177 -4.32 -12.76 -28.57
CA VAL A 177 -2.97 -12.25 -28.88
C VAL A 177 -2.72 -10.91 -28.18
N GLN A 178 -3.70 -9.99 -28.19
CA GLN A 178 -3.60 -8.74 -27.45
C GLN A 178 -3.40 -9.00 -25.94
N ALA A 179 -4.21 -9.87 -25.35
CA ALA A 179 -4.09 -10.23 -23.93
C ALA A 179 -2.72 -10.86 -23.60
N ILE A 180 -2.17 -11.73 -24.48
CA ILE A 180 -0.82 -12.28 -24.32
C ILE A 180 0.25 -11.18 -24.35
N MET A 181 0.11 -10.21 -25.27
CA MET A 181 1.05 -9.10 -25.37
C MET A 181 1.03 -8.23 -24.11
N GLU A 182 -0.16 -7.91 -23.60
CA GLU A 182 -0.35 -7.13 -22.38
C GLU A 182 0.21 -7.87 -21.14
N GLU A 183 -0.12 -9.16 -20.96
CA GLU A 183 0.42 -9.95 -19.87
C GLU A 183 1.96 -10.01 -19.89
N LYS A 184 2.55 -10.21 -21.08
CA LYS A 184 4.01 -10.21 -21.21
C LYS A 184 4.62 -8.84 -20.98
N ALA A 185 3.97 -7.75 -21.40
CA ALA A 185 4.44 -6.40 -21.15
C ALA A 185 4.47 -6.10 -19.64
N ILE A 186 3.43 -6.51 -18.89
CA ILE A 186 3.38 -6.39 -17.42
C ILE A 186 4.53 -7.16 -16.78
N VAL A 187 4.72 -8.43 -17.13
CA VAL A 187 5.78 -9.28 -16.57
C VAL A 187 7.19 -8.73 -16.87
N LEU A 188 7.41 -8.24 -18.08
CA LEU A 188 8.70 -7.66 -18.47
C LEU A 188 8.93 -6.30 -17.79
N GLY A 189 7.88 -5.49 -17.64
CA GLY A 189 7.92 -4.22 -16.93
C GLY A 189 8.29 -4.41 -15.45
N ASP A 190 7.67 -5.39 -14.80
CA ASP A 190 7.95 -5.77 -13.42
C ASP A 190 9.41 -6.25 -13.23
N ARG A 191 9.88 -7.12 -14.11
CA ARG A 191 11.30 -7.56 -14.11
C ARG A 191 12.26 -6.39 -14.29
N ARG A 192 11.97 -5.45 -15.21
CA ARG A 192 12.78 -4.26 -15.43
C ARG A 192 12.80 -3.38 -14.18
N ALA A 193 11.66 -3.15 -13.55
CA ALA A 193 11.56 -2.38 -12.31
C ALA A 193 12.39 -2.99 -11.18
N HIS A 194 12.38 -4.31 -11.03
CA HIS A 194 13.22 -5.05 -10.09
C HIS A 194 14.72 -4.86 -10.34
N ILE A 195 15.16 -4.99 -11.59
CA ILE A 195 16.57 -4.81 -11.95
C ILE A 195 17.02 -3.37 -11.62
N VAL A 196 16.20 -2.38 -11.95
CA VAL A 196 16.49 -0.96 -11.63
C VAL A 196 16.57 -0.75 -10.12
N ALA A 197 15.66 -1.31 -9.35
CA ALA A 197 15.68 -1.22 -7.89
C ALA A 197 16.94 -1.86 -7.26
N LEU A 198 17.41 -2.99 -7.82
CA LEU A 198 18.61 -3.67 -7.34
C LEU A 198 19.91 -2.97 -7.75
N THR A 199 19.87 -2.14 -8.80
CA THR A 199 21.05 -1.49 -9.37
C THR A 199 21.17 0.01 -9.03
N THR A 200 20.14 0.60 -8.42
CA THR A 200 20.10 2.02 -8.06
C THR A 200 19.66 2.19 -6.60
N ASP A 201 20.30 3.12 -5.89
CA ASP A 201 19.90 3.52 -4.54
C ASP A 201 18.61 4.38 -4.52
N TYR A 202 17.89 4.47 -5.64
CA TYR A 202 16.70 5.30 -5.77
C TYR A 202 15.42 4.46 -5.59
N PRO A 203 14.82 4.45 -4.40
CA PRO A 203 13.62 3.65 -4.13
C PRO A 203 12.38 4.09 -4.92
N GLY A 204 12.38 5.30 -5.50
CA GLY A 204 11.29 5.79 -6.34
C GLY A 204 11.20 5.18 -7.73
N SER A 205 12.25 4.49 -8.20
CA SER A 205 12.26 3.90 -9.55
C SER A 205 11.24 2.76 -9.75
N LEU A 206 10.75 2.15 -8.66
CA LEU A 206 9.71 1.11 -8.71
C LEU A 206 8.29 1.67 -8.92
N PHE A 207 8.07 2.96 -8.64
CA PHE A 207 6.73 3.55 -8.70
C PHE A 207 6.36 4.08 -10.08
N PHE A 208 7.34 4.48 -10.90
CA PHE A 208 7.08 5.12 -12.20
C PHE A 208 6.64 4.17 -13.31
N PHE A 209 6.77 2.86 -13.13
CA PHE A 209 6.47 1.89 -14.19
C PHE A 209 5.10 1.21 -14.08
N ASN A 210 4.41 1.33 -12.93
CA ASN A 210 3.05 0.79 -12.78
C ASN A 210 1.95 1.79 -13.20
N ASP A 211 2.23 3.10 -13.20
CA ASP A 211 1.22 4.13 -13.57
C ASP A 211 1.10 4.37 -15.08
N SER A 212 2.10 3.95 -15.89
CA SER A 212 2.05 4.15 -17.34
C SER A 212 1.26 3.08 -18.10
N ALA A 213 0.81 2.02 -17.43
CA ALA A 213 0.01 0.96 -18.03
C ALA A 213 -1.51 1.12 -17.80
N THR A 214 -1.94 2.19 -17.11
CA THR A 214 -3.36 2.42 -16.79
C THR A 214 -3.93 3.74 -17.34
N THR A 215 -3.18 4.43 -18.21
CA THR A 215 -3.70 5.60 -18.90
C THR A 215 -3.56 5.42 -20.42
N GLU A 216 -4.54 4.73 -20.99
CA GLU A 216 -5.23 5.02 -22.28
C GLU A 216 -6.49 4.17 -22.39
#